data_de259e4988e0f39ada8c2fa06b75a207
#
_entry.id   de259e4988e0f39ada8c2fa06b75a207
#
_cell.length_a   1.000
_cell.length_b   1.000
_cell.length_c   1.000
_cell.angle_alpha   90.00
_cell.angle_beta   90.00
_cell.angle_gamma   90.00
#
_symmetry.space_group_name_H-M   'P 1'
#
loop_
_entity.id
_entity.type
_entity.pdbx_description
1 polymer ?
#
loop_
_entity_poly.entity_id
_entity_poly.type
_entity_poly.pdbx_seq_one_letter_code
_entity_poly.pdbx_strand_id
1 'polypeptide(L)'
;LIGLVGSEMCIRDSFMPLLEPDTEFAGKWSNLCDAHLDEGIHTPIIAYEFLNKFYVQEGNKRVSVLKYFDAVRIAGTVTRLVPERNDSLENRIYYEFLDFYKLSKVNDVHFSRLGGYAKLQTLVCKASGESWTDDDRLSFSSFYTMFRQQFLTLGGGGLNLTAGDAMLVYLSVYRYADACESTPSQMKQNLEKLWD
;
A
#
# COMPACT_ATOMS: atom_id res chain seq x y z
N LEU A 1 -1.78 -3.00 1.50
CA LEU A 1 -3.21 -2.85 1.80
C LEU A 1 -3.39 -2.19 3.18
N ILE A 2 -2.98 -0.91 3.30
CA ILE A 2 -3.14 -0.13 4.53
C ILE A 2 -4.55 0.44 4.52
N GLY A 3 -5.30 0.24 5.62
CA GLY A 3 -6.57 0.93 5.85
C GLY A 3 -7.81 0.33 5.18
N LEU A 4 -7.83 -0.96 4.86
CA LEU A 4 -9.07 -1.64 4.43
C LEU A 4 -10.01 -1.83 5.61
N VAL A 5 -11.28 -1.44 5.43
CA VAL A 5 -12.36 -1.64 6.40
C VAL A 5 -13.46 -2.45 5.73
N GLY A 6 -13.89 -3.54 6.35
CA GLY A 6 -14.96 -4.41 5.86
C GLY A 6 -16.30 -4.15 6.55
N SER A 7 -17.39 -4.45 5.86
CA SER A 7 -18.76 -4.25 6.36
C SER A 7 -19.50 -5.53 6.71
N GLU A 8 -18.93 -6.71 6.44
CA GLU A 8 -19.59 -7.99 6.72
C GLU A 8 -19.29 -8.50 8.12
N MET A 9 -20.31 -8.92 8.87
CA MET A 9 -20.20 -9.38 10.26
C MET A 9 -19.31 -10.61 10.47
N CYS A 10 -19.07 -11.40 9.42
CA CYS A 10 -18.26 -12.62 9.48
C CYS A 10 -16.77 -12.39 9.17
N ILE A 11 -16.35 -11.15 9.00
CA ILE A 11 -14.96 -10.78 8.67
C ILE A 11 -14.47 -9.78 9.70
N ARG A 12 -13.32 -10.09 10.33
CA ARG A 12 -12.63 -9.17 11.26
C ARG A 12 -12.08 -7.96 10.48
N ASP A 13 -11.71 -6.88 11.19
CA ASP A 13 -11.05 -5.71 10.61
C ASP A 13 -9.79 -6.04 9.80
N SER A 14 -9.14 -7.18 10.11
CA SER A 14 -8.05 -7.76 9.34
C SER A 14 -8.49 -8.42 8.03
N PHE A 15 -9.79 -8.54 7.75
CA PHE A 15 -10.39 -9.37 6.70
C PHE A 15 -10.13 -10.88 6.83
N MET A 16 -9.66 -11.35 8.00
CA MET A 16 -9.57 -12.77 8.27
C MET A 16 -10.95 -13.31 8.62
N PRO A 17 -11.36 -14.47 8.04
CA PRO A 17 -12.67 -15.04 8.30
C PRO A 17 -12.80 -15.48 9.75
N LEU A 18 -13.98 -15.28 10.33
CA LEU A 18 -14.41 -15.95 11.56
C LEU A 18 -14.98 -17.30 11.11
N LEU A 19 -14.11 -18.31 10.97
CA LEU A 19 -14.53 -19.60 10.44
C LEU A 19 -15.29 -20.40 11.49
N GLU A 20 -16.61 -20.41 11.36
CA GLU A 20 -17.46 -21.50 11.86
C GLU A 20 -17.67 -22.47 10.69
N PRO A 21 -17.17 -23.72 10.78
CA PRO A 21 -17.01 -24.61 9.61
C PRO A 21 -18.31 -24.92 8.84
N ASP A 22 -19.45 -24.95 9.54
CA ASP A 22 -20.75 -25.38 8.99
C ASP A 22 -21.61 -24.20 8.50
N THR A 23 -21.00 -23.02 8.26
CA THR A 23 -21.72 -21.84 7.79
C THR A 23 -21.70 -21.73 6.27
N GLU A 24 -22.77 -21.16 5.69
CA GLU A 24 -22.80 -20.79 4.26
C GLU A 24 -21.62 -19.88 3.88
N PHE A 25 -21.18 -19.06 4.81
CA PHE A 25 -20.01 -18.20 4.62
C PHE A 25 -18.73 -19.03 4.43
N ALA A 26 -18.49 -20.04 5.29
CA ALA A 26 -17.30 -20.90 5.20
C ALA A 26 -17.28 -21.66 3.88
N GLY A 27 -18.43 -22.22 3.44
CA GLY A 27 -18.53 -22.89 2.14
C GLY A 27 -18.23 -21.96 0.97
N LYS A 28 -18.78 -20.74 0.94
CA LYS A 28 -18.49 -19.74 -0.10
C LYS A 28 -17.05 -19.26 -0.07
N TRP A 29 -16.44 -19.15 1.11
CA TRP A 29 -15.06 -18.75 1.27
C TRP A 29 -14.11 -19.83 0.76
N SER A 30 -14.34 -21.11 1.11
CA SER A 30 -13.57 -22.26 0.63
C SER A 30 -13.63 -22.40 -0.90
N ASN A 31 -14.83 -22.32 -1.48
CA ASN A 31 -14.99 -22.38 -2.94
C ASN A 31 -14.21 -21.24 -3.64
N LEU A 32 -14.13 -20.07 -3.03
CA LEU A 32 -13.38 -18.94 -3.57
C LEU A 32 -11.85 -19.15 -3.42
N CYS A 33 -11.40 -19.87 -2.38
CA CYS A 33 -10.01 -20.30 -2.25
C CYS A 33 -9.63 -21.27 -3.35
N ASP A 34 -10.48 -22.28 -3.59
CA ASP A 34 -10.24 -23.29 -4.64
C ASP A 34 -10.17 -22.60 -6.01
N ALA A 35 -11.13 -21.71 -6.33
CA ALA A 35 -11.09 -20.93 -7.56
C ALA A 35 -9.83 -20.05 -7.67
N HIS A 36 -9.34 -19.49 -6.54
CA HIS A 36 -8.10 -18.72 -6.55
C HIS A 36 -6.87 -19.57 -6.87
N LEU A 37 -6.83 -20.80 -6.37
CA LEU A 37 -5.72 -21.74 -6.64
C LEU A 37 -5.74 -22.28 -8.07
N ASP A 38 -6.94 -22.45 -8.65
CA ASP A 38 -7.12 -23.01 -10.00
C ASP A 38 -6.88 -21.96 -11.10
N GLU A 39 -7.51 -20.81 -11.01
CA GLU A 39 -7.50 -19.79 -12.09
C GLU A 39 -7.19 -18.35 -11.61
N GLY A 40 -7.13 -18.13 -10.30
CA GLY A 40 -6.98 -16.81 -9.71
C GLY A 40 -8.29 -16.01 -9.60
N ILE A 41 -8.28 -14.99 -8.73
CA ILE A 41 -9.42 -14.08 -8.56
C ILE A 41 -9.20 -12.84 -9.44
N HIS A 42 -9.90 -12.77 -10.55
CA HIS A 42 -9.81 -11.67 -11.51
C HIS A 42 -10.92 -10.62 -11.39
N THR A 43 -12.06 -10.99 -10.77
CA THR A 43 -13.18 -10.07 -10.58
C THR A 43 -12.78 -8.92 -9.65
N PRO A 44 -12.83 -7.65 -10.11
CA PRO A 44 -12.43 -6.52 -9.29
C PRO A 44 -13.36 -6.32 -8.09
N ILE A 45 -12.82 -5.77 -7.00
CA ILE A 45 -13.61 -5.29 -5.87
C ILE A 45 -14.12 -3.87 -6.15
N ILE A 46 -15.14 -3.43 -5.40
CA ILE A 46 -15.60 -2.04 -5.39
C ILE A 46 -15.29 -1.46 -4.01
N ALA A 47 -14.60 -0.33 -3.99
CA ALA A 47 -14.22 0.34 -2.75
C ALA A 47 -14.30 1.86 -2.86
N TYR A 48 -14.48 2.51 -1.72
CA TYR A 48 -14.26 3.94 -1.56
C TYR A 48 -12.90 4.20 -0.92
N GLU A 49 -12.21 5.22 -1.36
CA GLU A 49 -11.00 5.73 -0.70
C GLU A 49 -11.35 7.06 0.00
N PHE A 50 -11.01 7.16 1.29
CA PHE A 50 -11.14 8.37 2.09
C PHE A 50 -9.94 8.49 3.03
N LEU A 51 -9.19 9.58 2.94
CA LEU A 51 -7.98 9.82 3.74
C LEU A 51 -6.98 8.64 3.69
N ASN A 52 -6.74 8.10 2.50
CA ASN A 52 -5.87 6.94 2.24
C ASN A 52 -6.34 5.62 2.91
N LYS A 53 -7.56 5.56 3.39
CA LYS A 53 -8.21 4.34 3.88
C LYS A 53 -9.19 3.84 2.83
N PHE A 54 -9.23 2.53 2.62
CA PHE A 54 -10.10 1.91 1.62
C PHE A 54 -11.25 1.19 2.33
N TYR A 55 -12.46 1.56 2.00
CA TYR A 55 -13.70 0.99 2.52
C TYR A 55 -14.31 0.11 1.44
N VAL A 56 -14.26 -1.21 1.63
CA VAL A 56 -14.75 -2.17 0.65
C VAL A 56 -16.28 -2.18 0.67
N GLN A 57 -16.89 -1.80 -0.45
CA GLN A 57 -18.32 -1.85 -0.66
C GLN A 57 -18.74 -3.25 -1.14
N GLU A 58 -17.98 -3.82 -2.10
CA GLU A 58 -18.25 -5.13 -2.66
C GLU A 58 -16.96 -5.93 -2.81
N GLY A 59 -17.00 -7.22 -2.45
CA GLY A 59 -15.90 -8.14 -2.61
C GLY A 59 -15.13 -8.43 -1.32
N ASN A 60 -15.72 -8.24 -0.15
CA ASN A 60 -15.07 -8.51 1.16
C ASN A 60 -14.48 -9.93 1.22
N LYS A 61 -15.17 -10.96 0.71
CA LYS A 61 -14.66 -12.34 0.67
C LYS A 61 -13.45 -12.48 -0.25
N ARG A 62 -13.47 -11.79 -1.41
CA ARG A 62 -12.30 -11.73 -2.33
C ARG A 62 -11.10 -11.09 -1.66
N VAL A 63 -11.30 -9.98 -0.94
CA VAL A 63 -10.25 -9.35 -0.13
C VAL A 63 -9.73 -10.31 0.92
N SER A 64 -10.63 -11.02 1.62
CA SER A 64 -10.27 -12.00 2.66
C SER A 64 -9.37 -13.11 2.09
N VAL A 65 -9.79 -13.75 1.01
CA VAL A 65 -9.01 -14.82 0.36
C VAL A 65 -7.67 -14.30 -0.14
N LEU A 66 -7.65 -13.19 -0.87
CA LEU A 66 -6.42 -12.62 -1.41
C LEU A 66 -5.44 -12.21 -0.30
N LYS A 67 -5.93 -11.69 0.84
CA LYS A 67 -5.08 -11.42 2.01
C LYS A 67 -4.57 -12.69 2.68
N TYR A 68 -5.36 -13.75 2.71
CA TYR A 68 -4.95 -15.05 3.23
C TYR A 68 -3.78 -15.65 2.42
N PHE A 69 -3.76 -15.43 1.12
CA PHE A 69 -2.67 -15.84 0.22
C PHE A 69 -1.60 -14.75 0.04
N ASP A 70 -1.50 -13.79 0.94
CA ASP A 70 -0.49 -12.72 0.94
C ASP A 70 -0.41 -11.93 -0.38
N ALA A 71 -1.55 -11.76 -1.06
CA ALA A 71 -1.61 -11.00 -2.30
C ALA A 71 -1.13 -9.56 -2.08
N VAL A 72 -0.14 -9.13 -2.83
CA VAL A 72 0.45 -7.78 -2.74
C VAL A 72 -0.53 -6.72 -3.24
N ARG A 73 -1.36 -7.07 -4.23
CA ARG A 73 -2.32 -6.17 -4.87
C ARG A 73 -3.65 -6.86 -5.09
N ILE A 74 -4.72 -6.08 -5.02
CA ILE A 74 -6.08 -6.52 -5.31
C ILE A 74 -6.64 -5.60 -6.40
N ALA A 75 -7.11 -6.19 -7.50
CA ALA A 75 -7.77 -5.42 -8.55
C ALA A 75 -9.10 -4.86 -8.05
N GLY A 76 -9.37 -3.58 -8.31
CA GLY A 76 -10.59 -2.93 -7.85
C GLY A 76 -10.88 -1.61 -8.54
N THR A 77 -12.18 -1.27 -8.55
CA THR A 77 -12.64 0.08 -8.89
C THR A 77 -12.76 0.88 -7.61
N VAL A 78 -12.03 1.98 -7.53
CA VAL A 78 -11.97 2.83 -6.32
C VAL A 78 -12.56 4.20 -6.63
N THR A 79 -13.59 4.59 -5.86
CA THR A 79 -14.12 5.95 -5.87
C THR A 79 -13.47 6.74 -4.75
N ARG A 80 -12.73 7.79 -5.09
CA ARG A 80 -12.07 8.67 -4.13
C ARG A 80 -13.03 9.72 -3.60
N LEU A 81 -13.21 9.73 -2.28
CA LEU A 81 -13.98 10.74 -1.57
C LEU A 81 -12.99 11.77 -0.99
N VAL A 82 -13.00 12.98 -1.57
CA VAL A 82 -12.09 14.04 -1.12
C VAL A 82 -12.78 14.81 0.02
N PRO A 83 -12.23 14.81 1.26
CA PRO A 83 -12.79 15.57 2.37
C PRO A 83 -12.65 17.07 2.14
N GLU A 84 -13.46 17.88 2.83
CA GLU A 84 -13.21 19.30 2.90
C GLU A 84 -11.87 19.61 3.60
N ARG A 85 -11.19 20.67 3.15
CA ARG A 85 -9.93 21.11 3.75
C ARG A 85 -10.14 21.56 5.19
N ASN A 86 -9.29 21.09 6.09
CA ASN A 86 -9.20 21.55 7.46
C ASN A 86 -7.75 21.51 7.97
N ASP A 87 -7.51 22.01 9.18
CA ASP A 87 -6.16 22.17 9.73
C ASP A 87 -5.61 20.91 10.41
N SER A 88 -6.36 19.79 10.41
CA SER A 88 -5.86 18.55 10.97
C SER A 88 -4.63 18.04 10.19
N LEU A 89 -3.67 17.47 10.89
CA LEU A 89 -2.45 16.95 10.29
C LEU A 89 -2.75 15.90 9.20
N GLU A 90 -3.68 14.99 9.47
CA GLU A 90 -4.09 13.94 8.54
C GLU A 90 -4.66 14.53 7.23
N ASN A 91 -5.53 15.56 7.34
CA ASN A 91 -6.12 16.23 6.18
C ASN A 91 -5.06 16.98 5.35
N ARG A 92 -4.15 17.67 6.01
CA ARG A 92 -3.07 18.41 5.34
C ARG A 92 -2.13 17.47 4.59
N ILE A 93 -1.72 16.33 5.21
CA ILE A 93 -0.91 15.29 4.56
C ILE A 93 -1.68 14.68 3.37
N TYR A 94 -2.98 14.46 3.53
CA TYR A 94 -3.82 13.94 2.44
C TYR A 94 -3.87 14.87 1.24
N TYR A 95 -3.92 16.18 1.45
CA TYR A 95 -3.88 17.14 0.34
C TYR A 95 -2.50 17.21 -0.33
N GLU A 96 -1.39 17.05 0.41
CA GLU A 96 -0.07 16.83 -0.20
C GLU A 96 -0.04 15.55 -1.04
N PHE A 97 -0.67 14.47 -0.57
CA PHE A 97 -0.83 13.25 -1.33
C PHE A 97 -1.61 13.48 -2.64
N LEU A 98 -2.74 14.19 -2.60
CA LEU A 98 -3.53 14.48 -3.80
C LEU A 98 -2.73 15.25 -4.85
N ASP A 99 -1.93 16.22 -4.43
CA ASP A 99 -1.09 16.99 -5.33
C ASP A 99 0.05 16.13 -5.89
N PHE A 100 0.68 15.30 -5.08
CA PHE A 100 1.66 14.31 -5.54
C PHE A 100 1.05 13.29 -6.51
N TYR A 101 -0.15 12.77 -6.21
CA TYR A 101 -0.85 11.82 -7.05
C TYR A 101 -1.19 12.38 -8.45
N LYS A 102 -1.50 13.68 -8.56
CA LYS A 102 -1.72 14.32 -9.87
C LYS A 102 -0.50 14.19 -10.78
N LEU A 103 0.70 14.29 -10.20
CA LEU A 103 1.98 14.24 -10.92
C LEU A 103 2.44 12.79 -11.15
N SER A 104 2.43 11.99 -10.11
CA SER A 104 3.05 10.66 -10.10
C SER A 104 2.10 9.52 -10.48
N LYS A 105 0.78 9.67 -10.24
CA LYS A 105 -0.21 8.57 -10.26
C LYS A 105 0.10 7.41 -9.30
N VAL A 106 1.04 7.59 -8.37
CA VAL A 106 1.36 6.63 -7.31
C VAL A 106 0.41 6.83 -6.15
N ASN A 107 -0.21 5.76 -5.66
CA ASN A 107 -1.27 5.80 -4.65
C ASN A 107 -1.04 4.89 -3.43
N ASP A 108 0.11 4.22 -3.36
CA ASP A 108 0.43 3.21 -2.35
C ASP A 108 1.50 3.67 -1.35
N VAL A 109 1.99 4.90 -1.47
CA VAL A 109 2.97 5.51 -0.56
C VAL A 109 2.29 6.51 0.36
N HIS A 110 2.51 6.36 1.67
CA HIS A 110 1.92 7.22 2.68
C HIS A 110 2.99 7.70 3.67
N PHE A 111 2.85 8.94 4.10
CA PHE A 111 3.73 9.57 5.08
C PHE A 111 2.94 9.96 6.34
N SER A 112 3.60 9.95 7.50
CA SER A 112 3.04 10.41 8.76
C SER A 112 3.29 11.90 9.04
N ARG A 113 4.07 12.56 8.20
CA ARG A 113 4.52 13.96 8.38
C ARG A 113 4.32 14.78 7.11
N LEU A 114 4.13 16.08 7.30
CA LEU A 114 4.10 17.04 6.19
C LEU A 114 5.45 17.12 5.47
N GLY A 115 5.41 17.43 4.18
CA GLY A 115 6.59 17.57 3.33
C GLY A 115 7.16 16.25 2.82
N GLY A 116 6.61 15.10 3.23
CA GLY A 116 7.08 13.78 2.81
C GLY A 116 7.02 13.59 1.29
N TYR A 117 5.94 13.99 0.66
CA TYR A 117 5.76 13.88 -0.79
C TYR A 117 6.70 14.79 -1.57
N ALA A 118 6.91 16.03 -1.12
CA ALA A 118 7.85 16.94 -1.73
C ALA A 118 9.30 16.42 -1.61
N LYS A 119 9.67 15.88 -0.44
CA LYS A 119 10.98 15.25 -0.22
C LYS A 119 11.17 14.02 -1.11
N LEU A 120 10.14 13.17 -1.25
CA LEU A 120 10.20 12.03 -2.16
C LEU A 120 10.45 12.47 -3.60
N GLN A 121 9.71 13.46 -4.10
CA GLN A 121 9.89 14.00 -5.45
C GLN A 121 11.37 14.39 -5.70
N THR A 122 11.98 15.07 -4.74
CA THR A 122 13.40 15.45 -4.81
C THR A 122 14.34 14.25 -4.80
N LEU A 123 14.09 13.27 -3.92
CA LEU A 123 14.97 12.10 -3.75
C LEU A 123 14.93 11.16 -4.96
N VAL A 124 13.82 11.12 -5.70
CA VAL A 124 13.72 10.38 -6.97
C VAL A 124 14.16 11.22 -8.18
N CYS A 125 14.84 12.33 -7.94
CA CYS A 125 15.41 13.24 -8.96
C CYS A 125 14.35 13.86 -9.88
N LYS A 126 13.16 14.15 -9.36
CA LYS A 126 12.11 14.88 -10.06
C LYS A 126 12.04 16.33 -9.62
N ALA A 127 11.91 17.25 -10.57
CA ALA A 127 11.72 18.66 -10.25
C ALA A 127 10.34 18.89 -9.60
N SER A 128 10.22 19.99 -8.86
CA SER A 128 8.93 20.37 -8.30
C SER A 128 7.91 20.59 -9.41
N GLY A 129 6.75 19.93 -9.32
CA GLY A 129 5.68 19.99 -10.33
C GLY A 129 5.92 19.14 -11.59
N GLU A 130 7.02 18.41 -11.68
CA GLU A 130 7.29 17.50 -12.80
C GLU A 130 6.41 16.26 -12.73
N SER A 131 5.76 15.94 -13.86
CA SER A 131 4.95 14.72 -13.98
C SER A 131 5.83 13.51 -14.24
N TRP A 132 5.45 12.38 -13.67
CA TRP A 132 6.15 11.11 -13.85
C TRP A 132 5.72 10.42 -15.13
N THR A 133 6.68 9.85 -15.84
CA THR A 133 6.43 8.97 -16.98
C THR A 133 5.94 7.59 -16.51
N ASP A 134 5.52 6.75 -17.45
CA ASP A 134 5.15 5.36 -17.14
C ASP A 134 6.36 4.56 -16.64
N ASP A 135 7.54 4.81 -17.19
CA ASP A 135 8.79 4.17 -16.77
C ASP A 135 9.19 4.60 -15.35
N ASP A 136 9.04 5.87 -14.99
CA ASP A 136 9.25 6.34 -13.62
C ASP A 136 8.34 5.62 -12.63
N ARG A 137 7.06 5.50 -12.98
CA ARG A 137 6.07 4.80 -12.15
C ARG A 137 6.40 3.33 -11.98
N LEU A 138 6.78 2.66 -13.06
CA LEU A 138 7.13 1.24 -13.05
C LEU A 138 8.37 1.00 -12.17
N SER A 139 9.42 1.77 -12.40
CA SER A 139 10.68 1.69 -11.65
C SER A 139 10.45 1.95 -10.16
N PHE A 140 9.70 3.01 -9.83
CA PHE A 140 9.36 3.34 -8.46
C PHE A 140 8.49 2.28 -7.79
N SER A 141 7.48 1.76 -8.49
CA SER A 141 6.60 0.71 -7.96
C SER A 141 7.38 -0.57 -7.63
N SER A 142 8.33 -0.95 -8.51
CA SER A 142 9.20 -2.11 -8.28
C SER A 142 10.10 -1.90 -7.07
N PHE A 143 10.78 -0.76 -7.02
CA PHE A 143 11.62 -0.36 -5.88
C PHE A 143 10.83 -0.33 -4.57
N TYR A 144 9.69 0.39 -4.52
CA TYR A 144 8.92 0.55 -3.29
C TYR A 144 8.30 -0.77 -2.81
N THR A 145 7.87 -1.63 -3.71
CA THR A 145 7.37 -2.97 -3.36
C THR A 145 8.47 -3.78 -2.68
N MET A 146 9.66 -3.83 -3.26
CA MET A 146 10.82 -4.53 -2.70
C MET A 146 11.23 -3.92 -1.35
N PHE A 147 11.35 -2.60 -1.27
CA PHE A 147 11.70 -1.88 -0.04
C PHE A 147 10.71 -2.20 1.08
N ARG A 148 9.41 -2.06 0.82
CA ARG A 148 8.35 -2.31 1.79
C ARG A 148 8.39 -3.76 2.31
N GLN A 149 8.64 -4.72 1.43
CA GLN A 149 8.75 -6.12 1.81
C GLN A 149 9.94 -6.34 2.77
N GLN A 150 11.12 -5.80 2.45
CA GLN A 150 12.29 -5.93 3.33
C GLN A 150 12.09 -5.19 4.66
N PHE A 151 11.52 -3.99 4.64
CA PHE A 151 11.18 -3.22 5.82
C PHE A 151 10.24 -3.99 6.77
N LEU A 152 9.19 -4.61 6.25
CA LEU A 152 8.26 -5.42 7.04
C LEU A 152 8.91 -6.70 7.59
N THR A 153 9.75 -7.35 6.80
CA THR A 153 10.52 -8.54 7.21
C THR A 153 11.46 -8.26 8.39
N LEU A 154 11.99 -7.05 8.46
CA LEU A 154 12.84 -6.58 9.58
C LEU A 154 12.03 -6.07 10.79
N GLY A 155 10.71 -6.24 10.80
CA GLY A 155 9.85 -5.82 11.91
C GLY A 155 9.39 -4.37 11.85
N GLY A 156 9.57 -3.70 10.71
CA GLY A 156 9.17 -2.30 10.51
C GLY A 156 7.68 -2.02 10.73
N GLY A 157 6.83 -3.05 10.59
CA GLY A 157 5.40 -2.94 10.91
C GLY A 157 5.09 -2.69 12.38
N GLY A 158 6.03 -2.95 13.28
CA GLY A 158 5.93 -2.66 14.72
C GLY A 158 6.39 -1.25 15.11
N LEU A 159 6.97 -0.50 14.18
CA LEU A 159 7.44 0.86 14.43
C LEU A 159 6.30 1.88 14.27
N ASN A 160 6.38 2.97 15.02
CA ASN A 160 5.41 4.07 14.92
C ASN A 160 5.78 5.02 13.76
N LEU A 161 6.03 4.44 12.57
CA LEU A 161 6.31 5.19 11.34
C LEU A 161 5.82 4.39 10.13
N THR A 162 5.53 5.08 9.04
CA THR A 162 5.11 4.44 7.80
C THR A 162 6.30 3.88 7.02
N ALA A 163 6.07 2.92 6.13
CA ALA A 163 7.10 2.48 5.19
C ALA A 163 7.60 3.63 4.29
N GLY A 164 6.73 4.61 3.99
CA GLY A 164 7.13 5.82 3.27
C GLY A 164 8.13 6.66 4.06
N ASP A 165 7.88 6.88 5.37
CA ASP A 165 8.81 7.63 6.22
C ASP A 165 10.18 6.93 6.29
N ALA A 166 10.20 5.61 6.47
CA ALA A 166 11.42 4.81 6.47
C ALA A 166 12.15 4.88 5.12
N MET A 167 11.40 4.85 4.01
CA MET A 167 11.95 4.99 2.67
C MET A 167 12.66 6.35 2.48
N LEU A 168 12.11 7.44 3.01
CA LEU A 168 12.78 8.75 2.93
C LEU A 168 14.12 8.77 3.67
N VAL A 169 14.22 8.05 4.80
CA VAL A 169 15.49 7.89 5.52
C VAL A 169 16.45 7.07 4.66
N TYR A 170 16.01 5.94 4.13
CA TYR A 170 16.81 5.09 3.26
C TYR A 170 17.36 5.86 2.05
N LEU A 171 16.50 6.57 1.32
CA LEU A 171 16.88 7.36 0.14
C LEU A 171 17.73 8.61 0.47
N SER A 172 17.76 9.04 1.73
CA SER A 172 18.67 10.10 2.17
C SER A 172 20.13 9.62 2.29
N VAL A 173 20.34 8.31 2.41
CA VAL A 173 21.65 7.67 2.52
C VAL A 173 22.06 6.99 1.21
N TYR A 174 21.13 6.29 0.59
CA TYR A 174 21.35 5.55 -0.66
C TYR A 174 20.64 6.26 -1.81
N ARG A 175 21.36 6.57 -2.88
CA ARG A 175 20.78 7.26 -4.04
C ARG A 175 19.71 6.39 -4.69
N TYR A 176 18.64 7.00 -5.15
CA TYR A 176 17.51 6.31 -5.75
C TYR A 176 17.89 5.40 -6.92
N ALA A 177 18.78 5.87 -7.82
CA ALA A 177 19.26 5.05 -8.95
C ALA A 177 19.92 3.75 -8.46
N ASP A 178 20.82 3.83 -7.48
CA ASP A 178 21.54 2.68 -6.92
C ASP A 178 20.56 1.74 -6.17
N ALA A 179 19.56 2.33 -5.53
CA ALA A 179 18.51 1.60 -4.81
C ALA A 179 17.59 0.79 -5.76
N CYS A 180 17.30 1.32 -6.95
CA CYS A 180 16.52 0.62 -7.97
C CYS A 180 17.26 -0.61 -8.55
N GLU A 181 18.59 -0.57 -8.59
CA GLU A 181 19.43 -1.66 -9.09
C GLU A 181 19.77 -2.70 -7.99
N SER A 182 19.44 -2.41 -6.73
CA SER A 182 19.76 -3.27 -5.60
C SER A 182 18.97 -4.58 -5.65
N THR A 183 19.62 -5.69 -5.28
CA THR A 183 18.93 -6.96 -5.02
C THR A 183 18.17 -6.89 -3.68
N PRO A 184 17.16 -7.77 -3.45
CA PRO A 184 16.47 -7.85 -2.15
C PRO A 184 17.43 -8.05 -0.97
N SER A 185 18.48 -8.88 -1.15
CA SER A 185 19.48 -9.13 -0.10
C SER A 185 20.32 -7.90 0.22
N GLN A 186 20.74 -7.15 -0.81
CA GLN A 186 21.48 -5.90 -0.62
C GLN A 186 20.63 -4.84 0.06
N MET A 187 19.38 -4.69 -0.36
CA MET A 187 18.44 -3.76 0.27
C MET A 187 18.20 -4.11 1.74
N LYS A 188 18.03 -5.40 2.06
CA LYS A 188 17.90 -5.87 3.44
C LYS A 188 19.13 -5.50 4.28
N GLN A 189 20.35 -5.79 3.80
CA GLN A 189 21.60 -5.45 4.48
C GLN A 189 21.75 -3.94 4.69
N ASN A 190 21.34 -3.14 3.70
CA ASN A 190 21.38 -1.69 3.81
C ASN A 190 20.38 -1.16 4.84
N LEU A 191 19.18 -1.77 4.92
CA LEU A 191 18.20 -1.45 5.95
C LEU A 191 18.69 -1.83 7.35
N GLU A 192 19.29 -3.01 7.52
CA GLU A 192 19.87 -3.45 8.80
C GLU A 192 20.88 -2.44 9.33
N LYS A 193 21.74 -1.89 8.46
CA LYS A 193 22.72 -0.84 8.85
C LYS A 193 22.09 0.50 9.26
N LEU A 194 20.85 0.76 8.86
CA LEU A 194 20.13 1.97 9.25
C LEU A 194 19.27 1.75 10.51
N TRP A 195 19.15 0.49 10.95
CA TRP A 195 18.33 0.08 12.10
C TRP A 195 19.13 0.14 13.41
N ASP A 196 20.47 0.00 13.35
CA ASP A 196 21.39 0.11 14.46
C ASP A 196 21.69 1.59 14.83
#